data_4f64eb512715feb2cf6679b2683ce967
#
_entry.id   4f64eb512715feb2cf6679b2683ce967
#
_cell.length_a   1.000
_cell.length_b   1.000
_cell.length_c   1.000
_cell.angle_alpha   90.00
_cell.angle_beta   90.00
_cell.angle_gamma   90.00
#
_symmetry.space_group_name_H-M   'P 1'
#
loop_
_entity.id
_entity.type
_entity.pdbx_description
1 polymer ?
#
loop_
_entity_poly.entity_id
_entity_poly.type
_entity_poly.pdbx_seq_one_letter_code
_entity_poly.pdbx_strand_id
1 'polypeptide(L)'
;MKLNQLTARIPALYYSALEDGGPSYITLSAPGRGKTSVWCQFPKLMKRIDPQGNYGISIINGANFTLMTAMGFMVPVADANGRQISQFTQPYWWLTIEGKPLDFYDGGILFIDEADKLGMDEKKIVGEVALSKILGTHRLPPGWVAVFAANRMSDRSGSTRDLDHLINRRIEINITDDVESWVEWALAQKLLPETIQFGEENPQLLFEPKPDDQRPWCTPRSLHQIDIHLQSLMRSFGDTKIPTDPLTQEEVKGGIGAPACAQFVKTIRLGQELSSYEEVIADPMKVTLPGKPDAMRLMSYKIASRVGVEDAKAALIFMARMPMEHQTIFVRMAIQRQYQLAFEPNFAAWCGRNTALIAILNRYKTENK
;
A
#
# COMPACT_ATOMS: atom_id res chain seq x y z
N MET A 1 6.63 -13.84 1.92
CA MET A 1 6.45 -12.87 3.04
C MET A 1 5.21 -12.03 2.78
N LYS A 2 4.36 -11.77 3.78
CA LYS A 2 3.21 -10.85 3.66
C LYS A 2 3.69 -9.39 3.64
N LEU A 3 2.90 -8.47 3.04
CA LEU A 3 3.28 -7.06 2.95
C LEU A 3 3.45 -6.39 4.32
N ASN A 4 2.57 -6.66 5.28
CA ASN A 4 2.67 -6.12 6.63
C ASN A 4 3.94 -6.61 7.37
N GLN A 5 4.34 -7.86 7.14
CA GLN A 5 5.59 -8.40 7.67
C GLN A 5 6.82 -7.71 7.06
N LEU A 6 6.78 -7.42 5.74
CA LEU A 6 7.84 -6.65 5.10
C LEU A 6 7.90 -5.24 5.69
N THR A 7 6.76 -4.55 5.80
CA THR A 7 6.68 -3.20 6.39
C THR A 7 7.35 -3.15 7.76
N ALA A 8 7.07 -4.11 8.63
CA ALA A 8 7.67 -4.20 9.96
C ALA A 8 9.18 -4.45 9.94
N ARG A 9 9.70 -5.07 8.88
CA ARG A 9 11.13 -5.42 8.74
C ARG A 9 11.98 -4.38 8.02
N ILE A 10 11.37 -3.43 7.30
CA ILE A 10 12.10 -2.42 6.51
C ILE A 10 13.24 -1.75 7.29
N PRO A 11 13.07 -1.27 8.54
CA PRO A 11 14.16 -0.66 9.26
C PRO A 11 15.34 -1.62 9.53
N ALA A 12 15.06 -2.87 9.88
CA ALA A 12 16.10 -3.87 10.10
C ALA A 12 16.84 -4.23 8.80
N LEU A 13 16.12 -4.31 7.67
CA LEU A 13 16.72 -4.53 6.35
C LEU A 13 17.63 -3.36 5.96
N TYR A 14 17.20 -2.14 6.24
CA TYR A 14 17.98 -0.94 6.00
C TYR A 14 19.29 -0.95 6.81
N TYR A 15 19.24 -1.17 8.12
CA TYR A 15 20.45 -1.25 8.95
C TYR A 15 21.39 -2.39 8.53
N SER A 16 20.83 -3.56 8.20
CA SER A 16 21.63 -4.67 7.67
C SER A 16 22.33 -4.33 6.35
N ALA A 17 21.70 -3.54 5.48
CA ALA A 17 22.30 -3.10 4.22
C ALA A 17 23.37 -2.00 4.40
N LEU A 18 23.39 -1.34 5.56
CA LEU A 18 24.42 -0.34 5.90
C LEU A 18 25.72 -0.96 6.40
N GLU A 19 25.66 -2.17 6.96
CA GLU A 19 26.85 -2.88 7.44
C GLU A 19 27.88 -3.05 6.32
N ASP A 20 29.15 -3.12 6.68
CA ASP A 20 30.20 -3.38 5.70
C ASP A 20 30.02 -4.76 5.08
N GLY A 21 29.95 -4.82 3.76
CA GLY A 21 29.58 -6.05 3.04
C GLY A 21 28.11 -6.45 3.18
N GLY A 22 27.26 -5.59 3.73
CA GLY A 22 25.83 -5.85 3.91
C GLY A 22 25.08 -6.07 2.58
N PRO A 23 23.99 -6.85 2.60
CA PRO A 23 23.28 -7.23 1.38
C PRO A 23 22.41 -6.09 0.84
N SER A 24 22.18 -6.08 -0.46
CA SER A 24 21.01 -5.41 -1.04
C SER A 24 19.80 -6.31 -1.02
N TYR A 25 18.61 -5.74 -1.18
CA TYR A 25 17.34 -6.47 -1.17
C TYR A 25 16.56 -6.25 -2.46
N ILE A 26 15.92 -7.31 -2.95
CA ILE A 26 14.95 -7.22 -4.05
C ILE A 26 13.62 -7.82 -3.63
N THR A 27 12.55 -7.06 -3.82
CA THR A 27 11.18 -7.52 -3.57
C THR A 27 10.53 -7.97 -4.87
N LEU A 28 10.00 -9.20 -4.85
CA LEU A 28 9.37 -9.83 -6.02
C LEU A 28 7.89 -10.10 -5.75
N SER A 29 7.01 -9.67 -6.65
CA SER A 29 5.58 -10.05 -6.66
C SER A 29 4.96 -9.78 -8.01
N ALA A 30 3.74 -10.24 -8.23
CA ALA A 30 2.93 -9.84 -9.37
C ALA A 30 2.69 -8.31 -9.41
N PRO A 31 2.36 -7.75 -10.59
CA PRO A 31 2.03 -6.34 -10.72
C PRO A 31 0.86 -5.92 -9.83
N GLY A 32 0.88 -4.67 -9.33
CA GLY A 32 -0.22 -4.10 -8.55
C GLY A 32 -0.34 -4.59 -7.09
N ARG A 33 0.66 -5.33 -6.57
CA ARG A 33 0.67 -5.89 -5.20
C ARG A 33 1.28 -4.99 -4.13
N GLY A 34 1.57 -3.73 -4.42
CA GLY A 34 1.98 -2.74 -3.42
C GLY A 34 3.47 -2.69 -3.08
N LYS A 35 4.37 -3.32 -3.87
CA LYS A 35 5.84 -3.25 -3.66
C LYS A 35 6.34 -1.83 -3.45
N THR A 36 6.06 -0.96 -4.39
CA THR A 36 6.47 0.46 -4.36
C THR A 36 5.90 1.17 -3.12
N SER A 37 4.60 0.98 -2.86
CA SER A 37 3.90 1.64 -1.75
C SER A 37 4.48 1.26 -0.38
N VAL A 38 4.98 0.04 -0.23
CA VAL A 38 5.60 -0.41 1.02
C VAL A 38 6.95 0.28 1.24
N TRP A 39 7.82 0.32 0.23
CA TRP A 39 9.11 0.99 0.35
C TRP A 39 8.99 2.51 0.49
N CYS A 40 7.98 3.13 -0.13
CA CYS A 40 7.69 4.56 0.05
C CYS A 40 7.33 4.93 1.51
N GLN A 41 7.01 3.97 2.37
CA GLN A 41 6.79 4.22 3.79
C GLN A 41 8.10 4.34 4.59
N PHE A 42 9.25 4.06 3.99
CA PHE A 42 10.55 4.04 4.66
C PHE A 42 10.83 5.27 5.54
N PRO A 43 10.70 6.52 5.06
CA PRO A 43 10.98 7.69 5.90
C PRO A 43 10.08 7.75 7.15
N LYS A 44 8.79 7.41 6.98
CA LYS A 44 7.83 7.37 8.10
C LYS A 44 8.15 6.27 9.10
N LEU A 45 8.61 5.11 8.64
CA LEU A 45 8.99 4.00 9.52
C LEU A 45 10.25 4.33 10.30
N MET A 46 11.25 4.93 9.64
CA MET A 46 12.48 5.35 10.29
C MET A 46 12.21 6.43 11.35
N LYS A 47 11.32 7.39 11.08
CA LYS A 47 10.95 8.44 12.04
C LYS A 47 10.34 7.91 13.34
N ARG A 48 9.76 6.70 13.32
CA ARG A 48 9.23 6.04 14.55
C ARG A 48 10.35 5.44 15.40
N ILE A 49 11.46 5.02 14.80
CA ILE A 49 12.57 4.34 15.47
C ILE A 49 13.65 5.33 15.87
N ASP A 50 13.93 6.26 14.98
CA ASP A 50 14.87 7.36 15.18
C ASP A 50 14.15 8.70 14.93
N PRO A 51 13.49 9.26 15.96
CA PRO A 51 12.74 10.51 15.84
C PRO A 51 13.59 11.74 15.49
N GLN A 52 14.89 11.70 15.73
CA GLN A 52 15.82 12.80 15.45
C GLN A 52 16.43 12.69 14.05
N GLY A 53 16.53 11.48 13.50
CA GLY A 53 17.09 11.23 12.18
C GLY A 53 16.21 11.79 11.06
N ASN A 54 16.87 12.21 9.99
CA ASN A 54 16.26 12.70 8.77
C ASN A 54 16.53 11.70 7.63
N TYR A 55 15.50 10.98 7.17
CA TYR A 55 15.64 9.89 6.21
C TYR A 55 14.87 10.17 4.93
N GLY A 56 15.52 9.93 3.78
CA GLY A 56 14.97 10.18 2.47
C GLY A 56 14.73 8.91 1.64
N ILE A 57 13.98 9.07 0.56
CA ILE A 57 13.81 8.06 -0.48
C ILE A 57 13.96 8.72 -1.85
N SER A 58 14.80 8.16 -2.70
CA SER A 58 14.87 8.48 -4.12
C SER A 58 14.39 7.28 -4.93
N ILE A 59 13.71 7.51 -6.06
CA ILE A 59 13.11 6.45 -6.86
C ILE A 59 13.65 6.51 -8.29
N ILE A 60 14.15 5.37 -8.75
CA ILE A 60 14.46 5.10 -10.16
C ILE A 60 13.38 4.16 -10.70
N ASN A 61 12.74 4.55 -11.81
CA ASN A 61 11.88 3.63 -12.55
C ASN A 61 12.68 2.94 -13.66
N GLY A 62 12.86 1.63 -13.53
CA GLY A 62 13.65 0.82 -14.47
C GLY A 62 13.12 0.81 -15.90
N ALA A 63 11.80 1.02 -16.09
CA ALA A 63 11.22 1.07 -17.43
C ALA A 63 11.67 2.30 -18.25
N ASN A 64 12.04 3.38 -17.57
CA ASN A 64 12.45 4.65 -18.21
C ASN A 64 13.93 4.99 -17.94
N PHE A 65 14.68 4.08 -17.34
CA PHE A 65 16.06 4.31 -16.97
C PHE A 65 16.99 4.01 -18.14
N THR A 66 17.96 4.89 -18.38
CA THR A 66 18.97 4.78 -19.45
C THR A 66 20.34 5.09 -18.88
N LEU A 67 21.39 4.75 -19.64
CA LEU A 67 22.78 5.09 -19.26
C LEU A 67 22.97 6.60 -19.05
N MET A 68 22.33 7.44 -19.85
CA MET A 68 22.40 8.89 -19.71
C MET A 68 21.74 9.36 -18.40
N THR A 69 20.58 8.79 -18.08
CA THR A 69 19.89 9.14 -16.84
C THR A 69 20.61 8.58 -15.61
N ALA A 70 21.40 7.52 -15.77
CA ALA A 70 22.24 6.99 -14.70
C ALA A 70 23.40 7.92 -14.34
N MET A 71 24.09 8.45 -15.34
CA MET A 71 25.35 9.16 -15.17
C MET A 71 25.19 10.69 -15.18
N GLY A 72 24.11 11.21 -15.74
CA GLY A 72 23.96 12.63 -16.05
C GLY A 72 24.64 13.00 -17.38
N PHE A 73 24.74 14.29 -17.64
CA PHE A 73 25.35 14.81 -18.86
C PHE A 73 26.82 15.16 -18.62
N MET A 74 27.67 14.84 -19.60
CA MET A 74 29.07 15.22 -19.59
C MET A 74 29.22 16.67 -19.96
N VAL A 75 29.84 17.47 -19.10
CA VAL A 75 30.09 18.89 -19.31
C VAL A 75 31.60 19.19 -19.13
N PRO A 76 32.19 20.11 -19.93
CA PRO A 76 33.53 20.56 -19.70
C PRO A 76 33.60 21.49 -18.49
N VAL A 77 34.52 21.24 -17.57
CA VAL A 77 34.76 22.07 -16.38
C VAL A 77 36.26 22.35 -16.31
N ALA A 78 36.65 23.57 -15.96
CA ALA A 78 38.05 23.89 -15.71
C ALA A 78 38.46 23.38 -14.32
N ASP A 79 39.56 22.63 -14.23
CA ASP A 79 40.17 22.25 -12.96
C ASP A 79 40.88 23.45 -12.29
N ALA A 80 41.44 23.26 -11.11
CA ALA A 80 42.15 24.30 -10.36
C ALA A 80 43.36 24.91 -11.11
N ASN A 81 43.86 24.22 -12.14
CA ASN A 81 44.96 24.64 -12.99
C ASN A 81 44.52 25.20 -14.34
N GLY A 82 43.18 25.42 -14.54
CA GLY A 82 42.62 25.90 -15.79
C GLY A 82 42.55 24.87 -16.92
N ARG A 83 42.78 23.57 -16.67
CA ARG A 83 42.68 22.52 -17.67
C ARG A 83 41.24 22.12 -17.81
N GLN A 84 40.77 21.93 -19.05
CA GLN A 84 39.44 21.41 -19.33
C GLN A 84 39.41 19.92 -19.00
N ILE A 85 38.51 19.55 -18.07
CA ILE A 85 38.18 18.17 -17.74
C ILE A 85 36.71 17.91 -18.01
N SER A 86 36.35 16.66 -18.31
CA SER A 86 34.97 16.25 -18.44
C SER A 86 34.41 15.83 -17.08
N GLN A 87 33.30 16.42 -16.69
CA GLN A 87 32.59 16.06 -15.46
C GLN A 87 31.14 15.73 -15.79
N PHE A 88 30.56 14.75 -15.10
CA PHE A 88 29.12 14.47 -15.20
C PHE A 88 28.33 15.37 -14.27
N THR A 89 27.23 15.90 -14.78
CA THR A 89 26.24 16.62 -13.95
C THR A 89 25.55 15.65 -12.99
N GLN A 90 25.02 16.16 -11.89
CA GLN A 90 24.20 15.33 -11.00
C GLN A 90 22.96 14.81 -11.75
N PRO A 91 22.69 13.51 -11.72
CA PRO A 91 21.53 12.91 -12.35
C PRO A 91 20.25 13.18 -11.54
N TYR A 92 19.07 13.01 -12.17
CA TYR A 92 17.78 13.30 -11.53
C TYR A 92 17.55 12.46 -10.27
N TRP A 93 18.04 11.23 -10.19
CA TRP A 93 17.89 10.36 -9.04
C TRP A 93 18.72 10.79 -7.82
N TRP A 94 19.57 11.81 -7.96
CA TRP A 94 20.22 12.48 -6.83
C TRP A 94 19.23 13.30 -5.99
N LEU A 95 18.02 13.46 -6.46
CA LEU A 95 16.93 14.10 -5.72
C LEU A 95 15.96 13.06 -5.16
N THR A 96 15.52 13.28 -3.93
CA THR A 96 14.44 12.48 -3.31
C THR A 96 13.07 12.84 -3.91
N ILE A 97 12.05 12.07 -3.57
CA ILE A 97 10.65 12.37 -3.95
C ILE A 97 10.16 13.72 -3.42
N GLU A 98 10.83 14.28 -2.42
CA GLU A 98 10.57 15.61 -1.86
C GLU A 98 11.34 16.73 -2.58
N GLY A 99 12.13 16.38 -3.61
CA GLY A 99 12.95 17.34 -4.39
C GLY A 99 14.18 17.84 -3.66
N LYS A 100 14.64 17.18 -2.59
CA LYS A 100 15.87 17.51 -1.87
C LYS A 100 16.99 16.59 -2.32
N PRO A 101 18.25 17.06 -2.36
CA PRO A 101 19.39 16.21 -2.72
C PRO A 101 19.65 15.15 -1.65
N LEU A 102 20.28 14.03 -2.06
CA LEU A 102 20.52 12.89 -1.16
C LEU A 102 21.36 13.27 0.06
N ASP A 103 22.32 14.15 -0.09
CA ASP A 103 23.23 14.63 0.97
C ASP A 103 22.58 15.61 1.95
N PHE A 104 21.31 15.98 1.71
CA PHE A 104 20.49 16.72 2.68
C PHE A 104 20.02 15.83 3.84
N TYR A 105 20.04 14.50 3.67
CA TYR A 105 19.53 13.53 4.63
C TYR A 105 20.65 12.79 5.36
N ASP A 106 20.41 12.37 6.59
CA ASP A 106 21.33 11.53 7.36
C ASP A 106 21.49 10.12 6.75
N GLY A 107 20.50 9.71 5.96
CA GLY A 107 20.50 8.44 5.23
C GLY A 107 19.22 8.23 4.45
N GLY A 108 19.17 7.11 3.74
CA GLY A 108 18.01 6.84 2.91
C GLY A 108 18.10 5.60 2.05
N ILE A 109 17.08 5.40 1.24
CA ILE A 109 17.08 4.34 0.24
C ILE A 109 17.00 4.92 -1.18
N LEU A 110 17.88 4.43 -2.05
CA LEU A 110 17.71 4.52 -3.49
C LEU A 110 16.88 3.31 -3.93
N PHE A 111 15.62 3.56 -4.24
CA PHE A 111 14.67 2.52 -4.59
C PHE A 111 14.59 2.36 -6.11
N ILE A 112 15.02 1.21 -6.61
CA ILE A 112 14.97 0.87 -8.03
C ILE A 112 13.70 0.04 -8.27
N ASP A 113 12.64 0.70 -8.72
CA ASP A 113 11.38 0.06 -9.07
C ASP A 113 11.41 -0.47 -10.50
N GLU A 114 10.61 -1.49 -10.79
CA GLU A 114 10.57 -2.16 -12.10
C GLU A 114 11.95 -2.59 -12.61
N ALA A 115 12.81 -3.09 -11.72
CA ALA A 115 14.16 -3.53 -12.06
C ALA A 115 14.19 -4.64 -13.13
N ASP A 116 13.08 -5.37 -13.29
CA ASP A 116 12.88 -6.36 -14.37
C ASP A 116 12.75 -5.72 -15.76
N LYS A 117 12.54 -4.41 -15.86
CA LYS A 117 12.43 -3.67 -17.13
C LYS A 117 13.74 -3.05 -17.61
N LEU A 118 14.75 -3.03 -16.77
CA LEU A 118 16.07 -2.54 -17.15
C LEU A 118 16.64 -3.32 -18.33
N GLY A 119 17.25 -2.63 -19.27
CA GLY A 119 18.05 -3.23 -20.33
C GLY A 119 19.31 -3.91 -19.78
N MET A 120 20.01 -4.68 -20.61
CA MET A 120 21.18 -5.45 -20.15
C MET A 120 22.35 -4.57 -19.70
N ASP A 121 22.53 -3.41 -20.33
CA ASP A 121 23.62 -2.50 -19.98
C ASP A 121 23.27 -1.67 -18.74
N GLU A 122 22.02 -1.26 -18.60
CA GLU A 122 21.50 -0.62 -17.39
C GLU A 122 21.59 -1.57 -16.18
N LYS A 123 21.30 -2.86 -16.36
CA LYS A 123 21.45 -3.87 -15.30
C LYS A 123 22.89 -3.99 -14.78
N LYS A 124 23.90 -3.87 -15.66
CA LYS A 124 25.30 -3.89 -15.23
C LYS A 124 25.62 -2.72 -14.28
N ILE A 125 25.22 -1.50 -14.67
CA ILE A 125 25.48 -0.28 -13.90
C ILE A 125 24.70 -0.29 -12.58
N VAL A 126 23.40 -0.60 -12.66
CA VAL A 126 22.53 -0.67 -11.48
C VAL A 126 22.96 -1.82 -10.55
N GLY A 127 23.50 -2.89 -11.10
CA GLY A 127 24.05 -3.99 -10.29
C GLY A 127 25.24 -3.61 -9.45
N GLU A 128 26.03 -2.63 -9.91
CA GLU A 128 27.18 -2.14 -9.15
C GLU A 128 26.77 -1.39 -7.88
N VAL A 129 25.65 -0.67 -7.90
CA VAL A 129 25.18 0.06 -6.72
C VAL A 129 24.83 -0.87 -5.55
N ALA A 130 24.42 -2.11 -5.84
CA ALA A 130 24.14 -3.14 -4.84
C ALA A 130 25.37 -3.51 -3.99
N LEU A 131 26.60 -3.40 -4.56
CA LEU A 131 27.84 -3.76 -3.90
C LEU A 131 28.65 -2.57 -3.44
N SER A 132 28.96 -1.69 -4.40
CA SER A 132 29.92 -0.61 -4.21
C SER A 132 29.28 0.70 -3.75
N LYS A 133 27.93 0.74 -3.71
CA LYS A 133 27.14 1.97 -3.49
C LYS A 133 27.47 3.07 -4.53
N ILE A 134 27.85 2.66 -5.75
CA ILE A 134 28.15 3.52 -6.88
C ILE A 134 27.16 3.23 -8.00
N LEU A 135 26.45 4.25 -8.46
CA LEU A 135 25.58 4.19 -9.62
C LEU A 135 26.15 5.05 -10.75
N GLY A 136 26.62 4.39 -11.81
CA GLY A 136 27.41 5.05 -12.85
C GLY A 136 28.70 5.64 -12.29
N THR A 137 28.83 6.94 -12.27
CA THR A 137 29.99 7.67 -11.73
C THR A 137 29.75 8.28 -10.36
N HIS A 138 28.56 8.15 -9.82
CA HIS A 138 28.14 8.80 -8.58
C HIS A 138 28.07 7.82 -7.42
N ARG A 139 28.82 8.10 -6.37
CA ARG A 139 28.75 7.34 -5.12
C ARG A 139 27.60 7.85 -4.26
N LEU A 140 26.77 6.94 -3.75
CA LEU A 140 25.73 7.28 -2.77
C LEU A 140 26.37 7.91 -1.52
N PRO A 141 25.75 8.95 -0.93
CA PRO A 141 26.20 9.52 0.32
C PRO A 141 26.22 8.48 1.46
N PRO A 142 26.98 8.71 2.55
CA PRO A 142 26.90 7.88 3.74
C PRO A 142 25.44 7.72 4.22
N GLY A 143 25.10 6.57 4.76
CA GLY A 143 23.74 6.27 5.20
C GLY A 143 22.77 5.88 4.08
N TRP A 144 23.18 5.89 2.81
CA TRP A 144 22.30 5.48 1.69
C TRP A 144 22.56 4.05 1.24
N VAL A 145 21.49 3.32 0.96
CA VAL A 145 21.51 1.94 0.43
C VAL A 145 20.59 1.78 -0.77
N ALA A 146 20.90 0.83 -1.65
CA ALA A 146 20.05 0.51 -2.79
C ALA A 146 19.11 -0.66 -2.46
N VAL A 147 17.83 -0.51 -2.85
CA VAL A 147 16.80 -1.54 -2.73
C VAL A 147 16.04 -1.66 -4.04
N PHE A 148 15.64 -2.87 -4.39
CA PHE A 148 15.06 -3.18 -5.69
C PHE A 148 13.64 -3.72 -5.55
N ALA A 149 12.82 -3.48 -6.57
CA ALA A 149 11.56 -4.17 -6.77
C ALA A 149 11.43 -4.62 -8.23
N ALA A 150 10.89 -5.80 -8.41
CA ALA A 150 10.69 -6.39 -9.73
C ALA A 150 9.42 -7.26 -9.76
N ASN A 151 8.91 -7.50 -10.95
CA ASN A 151 7.93 -8.55 -11.15
C ASN A 151 8.63 -9.88 -11.38
N ARG A 152 7.97 -10.98 -11.00
CA ARG A 152 8.51 -12.32 -11.25
C ARG A 152 8.41 -12.63 -12.75
N MET A 153 9.34 -13.40 -13.27
CA MET A 153 9.28 -13.86 -14.67
C MET A 153 8.01 -14.68 -14.95
N SER A 154 7.53 -15.43 -13.95
CA SER A 154 6.28 -16.19 -14.04
C SER A 154 5.03 -15.32 -14.23
N ASP A 155 5.09 -14.03 -13.85
CA ASP A 155 3.94 -13.13 -13.92
C ASP A 155 3.71 -12.54 -15.33
N ARG A 156 4.47 -12.98 -16.34
CA ARG A 156 4.35 -12.58 -17.77
C ARG A 156 4.29 -11.06 -17.99
N SER A 157 4.97 -10.31 -17.15
CA SER A 157 4.95 -8.85 -17.17
C SER A 157 5.91 -8.21 -18.18
N GLY A 158 6.54 -9.01 -19.06
CA GLY A 158 7.59 -8.55 -19.97
C GLY A 158 8.94 -8.37 -19.26
N SER A 159 9.16 -9.12 -18.18
CA SER A 159 10.40 -9.10 -17.40
C SER A 159 11.58 -9.66 -18.21
N THR A 160 12.73 -9.01 -18.14
CA THR A 160 13.99 -9.49 -18.71
C THR A 160 14.74 -10.32 -17.66
N ARG A 161 15.46 -11.36 -18.13
CA ARG A 161 16.29 -12.20 -17.23
C ARG A 161 17.34 -11.35 -16.51
N ASP A 162 17.53 -11.61 -15.24
CA ASP A 162 18.62 -11.00 -14.46
C ASP A 162 19.99 -11.60 -14.83
N LEU A 163 21.03 -10.80 -14.61
CA LEU A 163 22.40 -11.25 -14.78
C LEU A 163 22.79 -12.12 -13.57
N ASP A 164 23.43 -13.27 -13.83
CA ASP A 164 23.77 -14.24 -12.78
C ASP A 164 24.56 -13.64 -11.62
N HIS A 165 25.47 -12.69 -11.92
CA HIS A 165 26.24 -12.00 -10.89
C HIS A 165 25.43 -11.05 -10.01
N LEU A 166 24.22 -10.60 -10.46
CA LEU A 166 23.31 -9.78 -9.65
C LEU A 166 22.48 -10.62 -8.69
N ILE A 167 22.15 -11.85 -9.08
CA ILE A 167 21.36 -12.78 -8.26
C ILE A 167 22.07 -13.04 -6.94
N ASN A 168 23.38 -13.30 -6.98
CA ASN A 168 24.18 -13.58 -5.79
C ASN A 168 24.49 -12.36 -4.90
N ARG A 169 24.10 -11.15 -5.33
CA ARG A 169 24.39 -9.89 -4.62
C ARG A 169 23.19 -9.32 -3.88
N ARG A 170 22.02 -9.94 -4.03
CA ARG A 170 20.76 -9.46 -3.46
C ARG A 170 20.03 -10.59 -2.74
N ILE A 171 19.45 -10.27 -1.61
CA ILE A 171 18.51 -11.17 -0.93
C ILE A 171 17.11 -10.96 -1.54
N GLU A 172 16.54 -12.05 -2.06
CA GLU A 172 15.19 -12.02 -2.63
C GLU A 172 14.13 -12.14 -1.55
N ILE A 173 13.16 -11.23 -1.60
CA ILE A 173 11.98 -11.22 -0.75
C ILE A 173 10.75 -11.42 -1.63
N ASN A 174 10.25 -12.64 -1.67
CA ASN A 174 9.03 -12.98 -2.39
C ASN A 174 7.80 -12.55 -1.58
N ILE A 175 7.03 -11.61 -2.13
CA ILE A 175 5.76 -11.17 -1.56
C ILE A 175 4.66 -12.13 -1.97
N THR A 176 3.93 -12.63 -0.98
CA THR A 176 2.75 -13.49 -1.16
C THR A 176 1.47 -12.65 -1.07
N ASP A 177 0.51 -12.98 -1.90
CA ASP A 177 -0.83 -12.40 -1.82
C ASP A 177 -1.46 -12.76 -0.46
N ASP A 178 -2.01 -11.76 0.24
CA ASP A 178 -2.60 -11.92 1.56
C ASP A 178 -3.77 -10.96 1.74
N VAL A 179 -4.96 -11.53 1.82
CA VAL A 179 -6.21 -10.77 1.97
C VAL A 179 -6.23 -9.97 3.26
N GLU A 180 -5.74 -10.55 4.35
CA GLU A 180 -5.75 -9.89 5.67
C GLU A 180 -4.92 -8.61 5.66
N SER A 181 -3.70 -8.67 5.12
CA SER A 181 -2.86 -7.48 4.95
C SER A 181 -3.49 -6.44 4.02
N TRP A 182 -4.21 -6.89 2.97
CA TRP A 182 -4.92 -5.99 2.08
C TRP A 182 -6.09 -5.30 2.78
N VAL A 183 -6.88 -6.04 3.57
CA VAL A 183 -7.99 -5.48 4.36
C VAL A 183 -7.47 -4.44 5.35
N GLU A 184 -6.39 -4.74 6.08
CA GLU A 184 -5.76 -3.77 7.00
C GLU A 184 -5.36 -2.48 6.28
N TRP A 185 -4.74 -2.61 5.11
CA TRP A 185 -4.37 -1.48 4.28
C TRP A 185 -5.61 -0.72 3.76
N ALA A 186 -6.61 -1.42 3.26
CA ALA A 186 -7.84 -0.83 2.72
C ALA A 186 -8.61 -0.03 3.79
N LEU A 187 -8.65 -0.53 5.02
CA LEU A 187 -9.20 0.17 6.18
C LEU A 187 -8.42 1.46 6.46
N ALA A 188 -7.10 1.40 6.47
CA ALA A 188 -6.23 2.56 6.70
C ALA A 188 -6.36 3.62 5.58
N GLN A 189 -6.59 3.19 4.34
CA GLN A 189 -6.85 4.08 3.20
C GLN A 189 -8.30 4.60 3.16
N LYS A 190 -9.16 4.16 4.05
CA LYS A 190 -10.57 4.56 4.14
C LYS A 190 -11.38 4.23 2.87
N LEU A 191 -11.13 3.06 2.27
CA LEU A 191 -11.92 2.57 1.16
C LEU A 191 -13.39 2.41 1.55
N LEU A 192 -14.27 2.41 0.55
CA LEU A 192 -15.71 2.18 0.75
C LEU A 192 -15.95 0.79 1.38
N PRO A 193 -16.94 0.66 2.27
CA PRO A 193 -17.30 -0.62 2.87
C PRO A 193 -17.53 -1.74 1.85
N GLU A 194 -18.20 -1.42 0.75
CA GLU A 194 -18.51 -2.31 -0.35
C GLU A 194 -17.23 -2.79 -1.06
N THR A 195 -16.24 -1.91 -1.22
CA THR A 195 -14.93 -2.24 -1.81
C THR A 195 -14.14 -3.18 -0.91
N ILE A 196 -14.15 -2.93 0.40
CA ILE A 196 -13.44 -3.76 1.39
C ILE A 196 -14.06 -5.16 1.42
N GLN A 197 -15.37 -5.25 1.52
CA GLN A 197 -16.06 -6.54 1.53
C GLN A 197 -15.85 -7.32 0.25
N PHE A 198 -15.97 -6.68 -0.91
CA PHE A 198 -15.74 -7.34 -2.20
C PHE A 198 -14.34 -7.96 -2.25
N GLY A 199 -13.31 -7.23 -1.85
CA GLY A 199 -11.93 -7.73 -1.89
C GLY A 199 -11.68 -8.85 -0.88
N GLU A 200 -12.29 -8.78 0.32
CA GLU A 200 -12.18 -9.81 1.35
C GLU A 200 -12.86 -11.13 0.93
N GLU A 201 -14.05 -11.03 0.33
CA GLU A 201 -14.85 -12.21 -0.07
C GLU A 201 -14.41 -12.82 -1.40
N ASN A 202 -13.68 -12.07 -2.24
CA ASN A 202 -13.28 -12.51 -3.57
C ASN A 202 -11.76 -12.43 -3.79
N PRO A 203 -10.95 -13.09 -2.95
CA PRO A 203 -9.49 -13.01 -3.06
C PRO A 203 -8.96 -13.50 -4.41
N GLN A 204 -9.63 -14.47 -5.03
CA GLN A 204 -9.28 -14.99 -6.36
C GLN A 204 -9.48 -13.95 -7.47
N LEU A 205 -10.42 -13.02 -7.31
CA LEU A 205 -10.61 -11.89 -8.22
C LEU A 205 -9.66 -10.74 -7.88
N LEU A 206 -9.54 -10.39 -6.59
CA LEU A 206 -8.64 -9.32 -6.11
C LEU A 206 -7.19 -9.57 -6.51
N PHE A 207 -6.75 -10.82 -6.47
CA PHE A 207 -5.41 -11.26 -6.81
C PHE A 207 -5.36 -12.02 -8.14
N GLU A 208 -6.23 -11.66 -9.08
CA GLU A 208 -6.24 -12.27 -10.40
C GLU A 208 -4.85 -12.15 -11.06
N PRO A 209 -4.30 -13.25 -11.61
CA PRO A 209 -3.10 -13.19 -12.42
C PRO A 209 -3.33 -12.32 -13.66
N LYS A 210 -2.25 -11.73 -14.20
CA LYS A 210 -2.34 -11.01 -15.47
C LYS A 210 -2.92 -11.94 -16.55
N PRO A 211 -4.03 -11.56 -17.20
CA PRO A 211 -4.62 -12.34 -18.26
C PRO A 211 -3.70 -12.40 -19.51
N ASP A 212 -3.86 -13.45 -20.32
CA ASP A 212 -3.09 -13.61 -21.56
C ASP A 212 -3.53 -12.60 -22.64
N ASP A 213 -4.79 -12.21 -22.62
CA ASP A 213 -5.36 -11.16 -23.48
C ASP A 213 -5.18 -9.77 -22.86
N GLN A 214 -5.27 -8.73 -23.70
CA GLN A 214 -5.13 -7.33 -23.26
C GLN A 214 -6.45 -6.77 -22.72
N ARG A 215 -7.02 -7.42 -21.72
CA ARG A 215 -8.23 -6.95 -21.03
C ARG A 215 -7.93 -6.38 -19.65
N PRO A 216 -8.79 -5.49 -19.12
CA PRO A 216 -8.75 -5.10 -17.70
C PRO A 216 -8.93 -6.31 -16.78
N TRP A 217 -8.21 -6.33 -15.65
CA TRP A 217 -8.35 -7.33 -14.59
C TRP A 217 -8.22 -6.70 -13.21
N CYS A 218 -8.77 -7.36 -12.22
CA CYS A 218 -8.75 -6.84 -10.86
C CYS A 218 -7.40 -7.09 -10.19
N THR A 219 -6.91 -6.05 -9.54
CA THR A 219 -5.74 -6.06 -8.66
C THR A 219 -6.01 -5.13 -7.49
N PRO A 220 -5.27 -5.22 -6.37
CA PRO A 220 -5.35 -4.22 -5.30
C PRO A 220 -5.25 -2.77 -5.80
N ARG A 221 -4.39 -2.52 -6.79
CA ARG A 221 -4.21 -1.18 -7.39
C ARG A 221 -5.44 -0.75 -8.19
N SER A 222 -5.93 -1.57 -9.13
CA SER A 222 -7.06 -1.21 -9.98
C SER A 222 -8.36 -1.09 -9.18
N LEU A 223 -8.57 -1.93 -8.17
CA LEU A 223 -9.71 -1.83 -7.28
C LEU A 223 -9.68 -0.54 -6.44
N HIS A 224 -8.50 -0.15 -5.96
CA HIS A 224 -8.34 1.14 -5.26
C HIS A 224 -8.62 2.34 -6.17
N GLN A 225 -8.18 2.29 -7.45
CA GLN A 225 -8.48 3.34 -8.42
C GLN A 225 -9.99 3.47 -8.67
N ILE A 226 -10.70 2.35 -8.78
CA ILE A 226 -12.17 2.34 -8.90
C ILE A 226 -12.82 2.87 -7.62
N ASP A 227 -12.31 2.54 -6.44
CA ASP A 227 -12.83 3.09 -5.18
C ASP A 227 -12.72 4.62 -5.13
N ILE A 228 -11.56 5.17 -5.49
CA ILE A 228 -11.35 6.63 -5.58
C ILE A 228 -12.32 7.25 -6.59
N HIS A 229 -12.50 6.62 -7.74
CA HIS A 229 -13.42 7.07 -8.78
C HIS A 229 -14.85 7.13 -8.27
N LEU A 230 -15.36 6.05 -7.67
CA LEU A 230 -16.70 5.99 -7.10
C LEU A 230 -16.91 7.02 -5.97
N GLN A 231 -15.94 7.18 -5.07
CA GLN A 231 -16.00 8.23 -4.05
C GLN A 231 -16.06 9.64 -4.67
N SER A 232 -15.37 9.84 -5.80
CA SER A 232 -15.39 11.12 -6.52
C SER A 232 -16.76 11.38 -7.18
N LEU A 233 -17.34 10.35 -7.80
CA LEU A 233 -18.70 10.44 -8.36
C LEU A 233 -19.72 10.80 -7.28
N MET A 234 -19.71 10.07 -6.16
CA MET A 234 -20.62 10.34 -5.03
C MET A 234 -20.52 11.79 -4.55
N ARG A 235 -19.29 12.30 -4.40
CA ARG A 235 -19.08 13.71 -4.00
C ARG A 235 -19.58 14.71 -5.04
N SER A 236 -19.34 14.43 -6.32
CA SER A 236 -19.70 15.34 -7.42
C SER A 236 -21.20 15.45 -7.63
N PHE A 237 -21.93 14.35 -7.41
CA PHE A 237 -23.40 14.32 -7.56
C PHE A 237 -24.16 14.49 -6.25
N GLY A 238 -23.46 14.61 -5.12
CA GLY A 238 -24.06 14.73 -3.79
C GLY A 238 -24.75 13.44 -3.32
N ASP A 239 -24.35 12.29 -3.89
CA ASP A 239 -24.94 10.99 -3.60
C ASP A 239 -24.39 10.42 -2.28
N THR A 240 -25.30 9.84 -1.49
CA THR A 240 -24.95 9.07 -0.27
C THR A 240 -24.75 7.58 -0.56
N LYS A 241 -25.10 7.13 -1.76
CA LYS A 241 -25.00 5.74 -2.22
C LYS A 241 -24.14 5.66 -3.48
N ILE A 242 -23.44 4.56 -3.65
CA ILE A 242 -22.65 4.30 -4.86
C ILE A 242 -23.64 4.16 -6.04
N PRO A 243 -23.48 4.92 -7.14
CA PRO A 243 -24.34 4.78 -8.31
C PRO A 243 -24.15 3.41 -8.97
N THR A 244 -25.24 2.85 -9.49
CA THR A 244 -25.24 1.53 -10.17
C THR A 244 -25.92 1.60 -11.54
N ASP A 245 -25.96 2.78 -12.13
CA ASP A 245 -26.43 3.01 -13.50
C ASP A 245 -25.50 2.33 -14.53
N PRO A 246 -25.95 2.13 -15.77
CA PRO A 246 -25.18 1.42 -16.81
C PRO A 246 -23.82 2.07 -17.10
N LEU A 247 -23.71 3.39 -17.03
CA LEU A 247 -22.47 4.12 -17.30
C LEU A 247 -21.43 3.83 -16.21
N THR A 248 -21.82 3.97 -14.94
CA THR A 248 -20.95 3.63 -13.81
C THR A 248 -20.51 2.16 -13.86
N GLN A 249 -21.38 1.24 -14.24
CA GLN A 249 -21.00 -0.16 -14.38
C GLN A 249 -19.97 -0.38 -15.51
N GLU A 250 -20.08 0.33 -16.62
CA GLU A 250 -19.09 0.24 -17.70
C GLU A 250 -17.73 0.83 -17.30
N GLU A 251 -17.72 1.92 -16.53
CA GLU A 251 -16.50 2.50 -15.95
C GLU A 251 -15.81 1.52 -14.99
N VAL A 252 -16.56 0.92 -14.07
CA VAL A 252 -16.05 -0.10 -13.14
C VAL A 252 -15.49 -1.30 -13.91
N LYS A 253 -16.22 -1.80 -14.92
CA LYS A 253 -15.78 -2.90 -15.78
C LYS A 253 -14.49 -2.55 -16.53
N GLY A 254 -14.36 -1.30 -17.00
CA GLY A 254 -13.15 -0.78 -17.64
C GLY A 254 -11.92 -0.77 -16.70
N GLY A 255 -12.13 -0.67 -15.38
CA GLY A 255 -11.06 -0.66 -14.39
C GLY A 255 -10.66 -2.04 -13.85
N ILE A 256 -11.63 -2.91 -13.54
CA ILE A 256 -11.37 -4.18 -12.85
C ILE A 256 -11.79 -5.43 -13.64
N GLY A 257 -12.24 -5.27 -14.88
CA GLY A 257 -12.68 -6.36 -15.74
C GLY A 257 -14.09 -6.87 -15.45
N ALA A 258 -14.68 -7.56 -16.41
CA ALA A 258 -16.08 -7.99 -16.34
C ALA A 258 -16.41 -8.95 -15.19
N PRO A 259 -15.59 -9.98 -14.88
CA PRO A 259 -15.88 -10.90 -13.78
C PRO A 259 -15.91 -10.20 -12.42
N ALA A 260 -14.91 -9.35 -12.14
CA ALA A 260 -14.84 -8.60 -10.88
C ALA A 260 -15.95 -7.55 -10.79
N CYS A 261 -16.24 -6.83 -11.87
CA CYS A 261 -17.34 -5.87 -11.94
C CYS A 261 -18.69 -6.52 -11.58
N ALA A 262 -19.00 -7.69 -12.17
CA ALA A 262 -20.27 -8.36 -11.91
C ALA A 262 -20.46 -8.74 -10.42
N GLN A 263 -19.40 -9.16 -9.73
CA GLN A 263 -19.46 -9.46 -8.29
C GLN A 263 -19.47 -8.18 -7.46
N PHE A 264 -18.70 -7.17 -7.83
CA PHE A 264 -18.65 -5.91 -7.10
C PHE A 264 -20.00 -5.18 -7.15
N VAL A 265 -20.68 -5.14 -8.30
CA VAL A 265 -22.03 -4.58 -8.43
C VAL A 265 -23.04 -5.30 -7.53
N LYS A 266 -22.92 -6.62 -7.34
CA LYS A 266 -23.76 -7.35 -6.37
C LYS A 266 -23.53 -6.87 -4.95
N THR A 267 -22.26 -6.67 -4.56
CA THR A 267 -21.92 -6.14 -3.22
C THR A 267 -22.46 -4.71 -3.03
N ILE A 268 -22.37 -3.86 -4.06
CA ILE A 268 -22.94 -2.50 -4.02
C ILE A 268 -24.44 -2.55 -3.83
N ARG A 269 -25.16 -3.37 -4.61
CA ARG A 269 -26.62 -3.52 -4.49
C ARG A 269 -27.03 -4.03 -3.11
N LEU A 270 -26.31 -5.01 -2.57
CA LEU A 270 -26.52 -5.46 -1.20
C LEU A 270 -26.39 -4.30 -0.22
N GLY A 271 -25.38 -3.45 -0.37
CA GLY A 271 -25.20 -2.26 0.47
C GLY A 271 -26.33 -1.23 0.36
N GLN A 272 -26.96 -1.13 -0.81
CA GLN A 272 -28.12 -0.24 -1.03
C GLN A 272 -29.41 -0.74 -0.39
N GLU A 273 -29.55 -2.06 -0.19
CA GLU A 273 -30.71 -2.69 0.46
C GLU A 273 -30.63 -2.62 2.00
N LEU A 274 -29.44 -2.37 2.56
CA LEU A 274 -29.24 -2.26 4.01
C LEU A 274 -29.77 -0.92 4.54
N SER A 275 -30.20 -0.94 5.80
CA SER A 275 -30.57 0.27 6.53
C SER A 275 -29.42 1.28 6.54
N SER A 276 -29.76 2.55 6.47
CA SER A 276 -28.78 3.62 6.49
C SER A 276 -28.13 3.74 7.87
N TYR A 277 -26.97 4.40 7.91
CA TYR A 277 -26.31 4.72 9.18
C TYR A 277 -27.21 5.56 10.09
N GLU A 278 -27.88 6.55 9.51
CA GLU A 278 -28.78 7.47 10.19
C GLU A 278 -29.95 6.73 10.86
N GLU A 279 -30.55 5.77 10.17
CA GLU A 279 -31.62 4.93 10.74
C GLU A 279 -31.13 4.12 11.93
N VAL A 280 -29.93 3.53 11.83
CA VAL A 280 -29.32 2.76 12.92
C VAL A 280 -29.04 3.61 14.14
N ILE A 281 -28.51 4.81 13.95
CA ILE A 281 -28.18 5.70 15.07
C ILE A 281 -29.44 6.28 15.71
N ALA A 282 -30.47 6.56 14.92
CA ALA A 282 -31.74 7.11 15.43
C ALA A 282 -32.51 6.12 16.32
N ASP A 283 -32.57 4.84 15.94
CA ASP A 283 -33.24 3.81 16.75
C ASP A 283 -32.54 2.43 16.61
N PRO A 284 -31.42 2.22 17.31
CA PRO A 284 -30.62 1.01 17.18
C PRO A 284 -31.31 -0.30 17.60
N MET A 285 -32.41 -0.22 18.35
CA MET A 285 -33.16 -1.39 18.77
C MET A 285 -34.26 -1.79 17.78
N LYS A 286 -34.79 -0.83 17.03
CA LYS A 286 -35.91 -1.03 16.10
C LYS A 286 -35.46 -1.50 14.72
N VAL A 287 -34.28 -1.08 14.28
CA VAL A 287 -33.69 -1.49 12.98
C VAL A 287 -33.54 -3.01 12.93
N THR A 288 -34.10 -3.60 11.88
CA THR A 288 -34.01 -5.05 11.65
C THR A 288 -32.57 -5.46 11.30
N LEU A 289 -32.07 -6.51 11.96
CA LEU A 289 -30.76 -7.08 11.61
C LEU A 289 -30.82 -7.77 10.25
N PRO A 290 -29.78 -7.64 9.42
CA PRO A 290 -29.69 -8.41 8.19
C PRO A 290 -29.72 -9.92 8.47
N GLY A 291 -30.40 -10.69 7.64
CA GLY A 291 -30.54 -12.14 7.86
C GLY A 291 -29.39 -12.98 7.31
N LYS A 292 -28.54 -12.41 6.43
CA LYS A 292 -27.44 -13.13 5.78
C LYS A 292 -26.09 -12.68 6.33
N PRO A 293 -25.10 -13.58 6.45
CA PRO A 293 -23.77 -13.25 6.98
C PRO A 293 -23.04 -12.16 6.20
N ASP A 294 -23.11 -12.18 4.86
CA ASP A 294 -22.55 -11.17 3.98
C ASP A 294 -23.16 -9.78 4.22
N ALA A 295 -24.49 -9.71 4.37
CA ALA A 295 -25.22 -8.50 4.69
C ALA A 295 -24.89 -7.97 6.10
N MET A 296 -24.73 -8.86 7.10
CA MET A 296 -24.29 -8.49 8.45
C MET A 296 -22.88 -7.92 8.44
N ARG A 297 -21.97 -8.53 7.68
CA ARG A 297 -20.58 -8.07 7.51
C ARG A 297 -20.55 -6.68 6.89
N LEU A 298 -21.27 -6.47 5.78
CA LEU A 298 -21.34 -5.17 5.13
C LEU A 298 -21.91 -4.10 6.05
N MET A 299 -22.95 -4.43 6.80
CA MET A 299 -23.54 -3.52 7.78
C MET A 299 -22.52 -3.14 8.86
N SER A 300 -21.73 -4.09 9.35
CA SER A 300 -20.67 -3.82 10.32
C SER A 300 -19.62 -2.87 9.75
N TYR A 301 -19.21 -3.05 8.49
CA TYR A 301 -18.30 -2.13 7.79
C TYR A 301 -18.93 -0.74 7.63
N LYS A 302 -20.19 -0.65 7.22
CA LYS A 302 -20.91 0.63 7.02
C LYS A 302 -21.00 1.44 8.32
N ILE A 303 -21.37 0.80 9.42
CA ILE A 303 -21.45 1.47 10.73
C ILE A 303 -20.05 1.89 11.19
N ALA A 304 -19.08 0.97 11.15
CA ALA A 304 -17.72 1.25 11.57
C ALA A 304 -17.03 2.36 10.76
N SER A 305 -17.41 2.52 9.48
CA SER A 305 -16.83 3.54 8.61
C SER A 305 -17.24 4.97 8.98
N ARG A 306 -18.35 5.14 9.71
CA ARG A 306 -18.97 6.44 10.00
C ARG A 306 -19.05 6.77 11.48
N VAL A 307 -19.03 5.76 12.37
CA VAL A 307 -19.22 5.95 13.80
C VAL A 307 -18.19 6.93 14.39
N GLY A 308 -18.73 7.95 15.07
CA GLY A 308 -17.97 8.91 15.88
C GLY A 308 -18.09 8.62 17.37
N VAL A 309 -17.40 9.42 18.18
CA VAL A 309 -17.51 9.35 19.64
C VAL A 309 -18.94 9.67 20.09
N GLU A 310 -19.61 10.59 19.42
CA GLU A 310 -20.97 11.03 19.70
C GLU A 310 -21.98 9.91 19.49
N ASP A 311 -21.81 9.12 18.43
CA ASP A 311 -22.72 8.05 18.03
C ASP A 311 -22.36 6.69 18.62
N ALA A 312 -21.21 6.59 19.33
CA ALA A 312 -20.66 5.34 19.81
C ALA A 312 -21.68 4.52 20.59
N LYS A 313 -22.45 5.14 21.48
CA LYS A 313 -23.44 4.44 22.31
C LYS A 313 -24.52 3.76 21.46
N ALA A 314 -25.09 4.46 20.48
CA ALA A 314 -26.13 3.92 19.61
C ALA A 314 -25.58 2.78 18.72
N ALA A 315 -24.39 2.99 18.13
CA ALA A 315 -23.70 1.98 17.34
C ALA A 315 -23.44 0.69 18.17
N LEU A 316 -22.96 0.83 19.40
CA LEU A 316 -22.70 -0.31 20.28
C LEU A 316 -23.97 -1.07 20.67
N ILE A 317 -25.10 -0.38 20.89
CA ILE A 317 -26.41 -1.03 21.13
C ILE A 317 -26.80 -1.88 19.93
N PHE A 318 -26.68 -1.34 18.72
CA PHE A 318 -26.99 -2.09 17.50
C PHE A 318 -26.02 -3.28 17.32
N MET A 319 -24.72 -3.05 17.44
CA MET A 319 -23.69 -4.08 17.25
C MET A 319 -23.78 -5.20 18.29
N ALA A 320 -24.22 -4.93 19.51
CA ALA A 320 -24.41 -5.96 20.54
C ALA A 320 -25.50 -7.01 20.16
N ARG A 321 -26.36 -6.70 19.20
CA ARG A 321 -27.37 -7.62 18.66
C ARG A 321 -26.81 -8.53 17.56
N MET A 322 -25.61 -8.22 17.02
CA MET A 322 -24.97 -9.00 15.97
C MET A 322 -24.10 -10.13 16.55
N PRO A 323 -23.83 -11.20 15.79
CA PRO A 323 -22.86 -12.24 16.17
C PRO A 323 -21.47 -11.67 16.46
N MET A 324 -20.71 -12.33 17.32
CA MET A 324 -19.39 -11.89 17.81
C MET A 324 -18.38 -11.64 16.66
N GLU A 325 -18.45 -12.43 15.61
CA GLU A 325 -17.59 -12.23 14.42
C GLU A 325 -17.76 -10.80 13.86
N HIS A 326 -18.99 -10.36 13.70
CA HIS A 326 -19.33 -9.04 13.15
C HIS A 326 -19.00 -7.90 14.13
N GLN A 327 -19.13 -8.15 15.43
CA GLN A 327 -18.68 -7.20 16.46
C GLN A 327 -17.16 -7.00 16.39
N THR A 328 -16.42 -8.07 16.16
CA THR A 328 -14.95 -8.04 16.00
C THR A 328 -14.54 -7.20 14.79
N ILE A 329 -15.19 -7.41 13.65
CA ILE A 329 -14.98 -6.61 12.42
C ILE A 329 -15.26 -5.12 12.70
N PHE A 330 -16.40 -4.83 13.34
CA PHE A 330 -16.78 -3.46 13.69
C PHE A 330 -15.72 -2.77 14.57
N VAL A 331 -15.30 -3.39 15.68
CA VAL A 331 -14.32 -2.79 16.60
C VAL A 331 -13.01 -2.51 15.88
N ARG A 332 -12.48 -3.50 15.13
CA ARG A 332 -11.23 -3.37 14.40
C ARG A 332 -11.27 -2.19 13.42
N MET A 333 -12.34 -2.07 12.64
CA MET A 333 -12.49 -1.00 11.68
C MET A 333 -12.74 0.36 12.32
N ALA A 334 -13.62 0.43 13.31
CA ALA A 334 -14.00 1.68 13.96
C ALA A 334 -12.79 2.38 14.61
N ILE A 335 -12.00 1.65 15.39
CA ILE A 335 -10.81 2.22 16.04
C ILE A 335 -9.71 2.59 15.04
N GLN A 336 -9.60 1.87 13.91
CA GLN A 336 -8.61 2.16 12.88
C GLN A 336 -8.97 3.44 12.10
N ARG A 337 -10.24 3.71 11.90
CA ARG A 337 -10.72 4.94 11.26
C ARG A 337 -10.78 6.14 12.21
N GLN A 338 -11.15 5.92 13.44
CA GLN A 338 -11.29 6.96 14.47
C GLN A 338 -10.69 6.49 15.80
N TYR A 339 -9.41 6.76 15.97
CA TYR A 339 -8.64 6.25 17.09
C TYR A 339 -9.16 6.71 18.45
N GLN A 340 -9.84 7.87 18.53
CA GLN A 340 -10.45 8.39 19.78
C GLN A 340 -11.45 7.40 20.38
N LEU A 341 -12.12 6.58 19.56
CA LEU A 341 -13.04 5.54 20.04
C LEU A 341 -12.34 4.53 20.97
N ALA A 342 -11.06 4.26 20.79
CA ALA A 342 -10.30 3.37 21.65
C ALA A 342 -10.19 3.88 23.09
N PHE A 343 -10.36 5.18 23.31
CA PHE A 343 -10.28 5.85 24.60
C PHE A 343 -11.65 6.32 25.12
N GLU A 344 -12.71 6.17 24.31
CA GLU A 344 -14.07 6.50 24.72
C GLU A 344 -14.54 5.49 25.79
N PRO A 345 -15.03 5.96 26.98
CA PRO A 345 -15.30 5.08 28.12
C PRO A 345 -16.33 3.98 27.83
N ASN A 346 -17.45 4.31 27.14
CA ASN A 346 -18.49 3.33 26.83
C ASN A 346 -17.99 2.29 25.83
N PHE A 347 -17.21 2.71 24.82
CA PHE A 347 -16.63 1.82 23.84
C PHE A 347 -15.61 0.86 24.48
N ALA A 348 -14.73 1.40 25.33
CA ALA A 348 -13.75 0.60 26.05
C ALA A 348 -14.40 -0.38 27.03
N ALA A 349 -15.41 0.06 27.78
CA ALA A 349 -16.18 -0.81 28.68
C ALA A 349 -16.94 -1.90 27.93
N TRP A 350 -17.51 -1.59 26.78
CA TRP A 350 -18.18 -2.57 25.94
C TRP A 350 -17.21 -3.62 25.39
N CYS A 351 -16.05 -3.20 24.90
CA CYS A 351 -14.99 -4.12 24.47
C CYS A 351 -14.50 -5.00 25.64
N GLY A 352 -14.42 -4.46 26.85
CA GLY A 352 -13.99 -5.17 28.05
C GLY A 352 -14.88 -6.36 28.46
N ARG A 353 -16.08 -6.47 27.91
CA ARG A 353 -17.00 -7.59 28.15
C ARG A 353 -16.60 -8.87 27.42
N ASN A 354 -15.67 -8.78 26.48
CA ASN A 354 -15.24 -9.93 25.69
C ASN A 354 -13.73 -9.94 25.47
N THR A 355 -13.10 -11.08 25.70
CA THR A 355 -11.64 -11.26 25.60
C THR A 355 -11.09 -10.98 24.19
N ALA A 356 -11.83 -11.30 23.14
CA ALA A 356 -11.42 -11.03 21.77
C ALA A 356 -11.44 -9.53 21.45
N LEU A 357 -12.49 -8.81 21.89
CA LEU A 357 -12.62 -7.37 21.63
C LEU A 357 -11.60 -6.55 22.44
N ILE A 358 -11.38 -6.92 23.69
CA ILE A 358 -10.37 -6.23 24.51
C ILE A 358 -8.95 -6.48 24.01
N ALA A 359 -8.66 -7.65 23.45
CA ALA A 359 -7.37 -7.95 22.84
C ALA A 359 -7.08 -7.03 21.65
N ILE A 360 -8.07 -6.80 20.78
CA ILE A 360 -7.96 -5.86 19.66
C ILE A 360 -7.72 -4.45 20.15
N LEU A 361 -8.49 -3.99 21.14
CA LEU A 361 -8.38 -2.67 21.72
C LEU A 361 -6.99 -2.42 22.33
N ASN A 362 -6.49 -3.38 23.11
CA ASN A 362 -5.20 -3.29 23.78
C ASN A 362 -4.04 -3.32 22.77
N ARG A 363 -4.09 -4.19 21.77
CA ARG A 363 -3.12 -4.21 20.67
C ARG A 363 -3.03 -2.85 20.01
N TYR A 364 -4.18 -2.27 19.63
CA TYR A 364 -4.23 -0.97 18.98
C TYR A 364 -3.66 0.16 19.86
N LYS A 365 -3.97 0.17 21.16
CA LYS A 365 -3.42 1.15 22.10
C LYS A 365 -1.90 1.04 22.28
N THR A 366 -1.34 -0.16 22.12
CA THR A 366 0.11 -0.39 22.23
C THR A 366 0.85 0.04 20.95
N GLU A 367 0.27 -0.23 19.78
CA GLU A 367 0.89 0.09 18.49
C GLU A 367 0.83 1.60 18.13
N ASN A 368 -0.01 2.39 18.81
CA ASN A 368 -0.22 3.82 18.54
C ASN A 368 0.14 4.72 19.73
N LYS A 369 0.88 4.23 20.70
CA LYS A 369 1.59 5.01 21.73
C LYS A 369 2.93 5.48 21.17
#